data_086b26a5224bb790a507aecf6a667b8a
#
_entry.id   086b26a5224bb790a507aecf6a667b8a
#
_cell.length_a   1.000
_cell.length_b   1.000
_cell.length_c   1.000
_cell.angle_alpha   90.00
_cell.angle_beta   90.00
_cell.angle_gamma   90.00
#
_symmetry.space_group_name_H-M   'P 1'
#
loop_
_entity.id
_entity.type
_entity.pdbx_description
1 polymer ?
#
loop_
_entity_poly.entity_id
_entity_poly.type
_entity_poly.pdbx_seq_one_letter_code
_entity_poly.pdbx_strand_id
1 'polypeptide(L)'
;LPDKAMIEERIKIHPKFKKLAVGGAPDVRVIIFNRVPVMAMLRLPTEESGGKANLDKGAVGLGIDMATGITTHAVSGKKQSIKYFPETTKKVNGIAIPYWNKILLMAVKTQIASKLSYLSVDMLIDEEKGPVVLELNDQPGLSIQLANMAGLRRRVQRVEGLEVETAEKGVKIGKALFASKFASRVKFTGEEKSVVGIFERVKVKNGKKKWVEVAAKIDTGARSTSIDRELAKSLGLLKEENVLWKKRIKNSLGIEERVLVGITFRLKNRIIKGRAGITDRKNLRRQLL
;
A
#
# COMPACT_ATOMS: atom_id res chain seq x y z
N LEU A 1 0.89 -41.60 -17.59
CA LEU A 1 2.09 -40.75 -17.48
C LEU A 1 2.72 -41.01 -16.14
N PRO A 2 4.05 -41.19 -16.05
CA PRO A 2 4.70 -41.35 -14.74
C PRO A 2 4.51 -40.07 -13.93
N ASP A 3 4.03 -40.21 -12.68
CA ASP A 3 3.91 -39.09 -11.75
C ASP A 3 5.31 -38.53 -11.44
N LYS A 4 5.41 -37.18 -11.45
CA LYS A 4 6.64 -36.49 -11.05
C LYS A 4 6.43 -35.97 -9.63
N ALA A 5 7.29 -36.33 -8.71
CA ALA A 5 7.35 -35.78 -7.38
C ALA A 5 8.30 -34.57 -7.36
N MET A 6 7.89 -33.51 -6.70
CA MET A 6 8.72 -32.34 -6.41
C MET A 6 8.95 -32.27 -4.89
N ILE A 7 10.21 -32.12 -4.51
CA ILE A 7 10.60 -31.97 -3.10
C ILE A 7 11.13 -30.56 -2.92
N GLU A 8 10.55 -29.82 -1.98
CA GLU A 8 10.94 -28.45 -1.66
C GLU A 8 11.36 -28.35 -0.18
N GLU A 9 12.20 -27.36 0.10
CA GLU A 9 12.61 -27.06 1.46
C GLU A 9 11.42 -26.55 2.29
N ARG A 10 11.24 -27.08 3.49
CA ARG A 10 10.19 -26.63 4.40
C ARG A 10 10.48 -25.23 4.93
N ILE A 11 9.57 -24.29 4.71
CA ILE A 11 9.64 -22.92 5.24
C ILE A 11 9.36 -22.92 6.74
N LYS A 12 10.23 -22.27 7.51
CA LYS A 12 10.05 -22.02 8.94
C LYS A 12 9.24 -20.74 9.13
N ILE A 13 7.99 -20.87 9.57
CA ILE A 13 7.05 -19.73 9.71
C ILE A 13 7.62 -18.71 10.69
N HIS A 14 7.64 -17.43 10.27
CA HIS A 14 8.06 -16.30 11.10
C HIS A 14 7.29 -16.27 12.45
N PRO A 15 7.97 -16.05 13.61
CA PRO A 15 7.38 -16.17 14.96
C PRO A 15 6.12 -15.34 15.17
N LYS A 16 6.03 -14.16 14.53
CA LYS A 16 4.86 -13.30 14.60
C LYS A 16 3.58 -13.95 14.11
N PHE A 17 3.68 -14.89 13.18
CA PHE A 17 2.54 -15.60 12.59
C PHE A 17 2.26 -16.95 13.23
N LYS A 18 3.23 -17.57 13.90
CA LYS A 18 3.05 -18.85 14.61
C LYS A 18 1.88 -18.83 15.59
N LYS A 19 1.61 -17.65 16.21
CA LYS A 19 0.52 -17.46 17.18
C LYS A 19 -0.83 -17.10 16.55
N LEU A 20 -0.87 -16.87 15.25
CA LEU A 20 -2.07 -16.41 14.52
C LEU A 20 -2.60 -17.47 13.55
N ALA A 21 -1.75 -18.35 13.07
CA ALA A 21 -2.09 -19.39 12.10
C ALA A 21 -2.33 -20.72 12.79
N VAL A 22 -3.31 -21.45 12.32
CA VAL A 22 -3.66 -22.78 12.82
C VAL A 22 -3.37 -23.81 11.71
N GLY A 23 -2.51 -24.78 12.02
CA GLY A 23 -2.27 -25.96 11.17
C GLY A 23 -1.50 -25.73 9.87
N GLY A 24 -1.12 -24.49 9.51
CA GLY A 24 -0.44 -24.20 8.25
C GLY A 24 0.30 -22.87 8.22
N ALA A 25 0.96 -22.59 7.09
CA ALA A 25 1.72 -21.37 6.89
C ALA A 25 0.82 -20.23 6.36
N PRO A 26 0.82 -19.05 6.99
CA PRO A 26 0.23 -17.86 6.44
C PRO A 26 1.01 -17.37 5.22
N ASP A 27 0.32 -16.82 4.24
CA ASP A 27 0.96 -16.18 3.10
C ASP A 27 0.49 -14.74 2.90
N VAL A 28 1.33 -13.98 2.21
CA VAL A 28 1.04 -12.64 1.76
C VAL A 28 0.85 -12.67 0.25
N ARG A 29 -0.37 -12.43 -0.19
CA ARG A 29 -0.70 -12.24 -1.61
C ARG A 29 -0.59 -10.77 -1.97
N VAL A 30 0.20 -10.45 -2.99
CA VAL A 30 0.30 -9.10 -3.56
C VAL A 30 -0.12 -9.15 -5.02
N ILE A 31 -1.09 -8.33 -5.42
CA ILE A 31 -1.45 -8.14 -6.83
C ILE A 31 -0.63 -6.99 -7.40
N ILE A 32 -0.01 -7.26 -8.54
CA ILE A 32 0.81 -6.30 -9.28
C ILE A 32 0.21 -6.09 -10.67
N PHE A 33 0.15 -4.85 -11.09
CA PHE A 33 -0.18 -4.44 -12.45
C PHE A 33 0.73 -3.30 -12.89
N ASN A 34 1.25 -3.39 -14.11
CA ASN A 34 2.12 -2.37 -14.69
C ASN A 34 3.29 -1.98 -13.75
N ARG A 35 3.97 -2.98 -13.18
CA ARG A 35 5.08 -2.83 -12.21
C ARG A 35 4.70 -2.09 -10.92
N VAL A 36 3.40 -1.95 -10.62
CA VAL A 36 2.91 -1.28 -9.41
C VAL A 36 2.13 -2.27 -8.55
N PRO A 37 2.48 -2.46 -7.27
CA PRO A 37 1.68 -3.26 -6.36
C PRO A 37 0.37 -2.51 -6.05
N VAL A 38 -0.76 -3.09 -6.45
CA VAL A 38 -2.06 -2.41 -6.40
C VAL A 38 -2.92 -2.84 -5.21
N MET A 39 -2.76 -4.07 -4.72
CA MET A 39 -3.54 -4.59 -3.61
C MET A 39 -2.80 -5.73 -2.92
N ALA A 40 -2.95 -5.88 -1.61
CA ALA A 40 -2.35 -6.97 -0.86
C ALA A 40 -3.27 -7.49 0.23
N MET A 41 -3.15 -8.78 0.57
CA MET A 41 -3.78 -9.39 1.74
C MET A 41 -2.88 -10.42 2.40
N LEU A 42 -3.05 -10.59 3.70
CA LEU A 42 -2.52 -11.73 4.46
C LEU A 42 -3.62 -12.78 4.50
N ARG A 43 -3.30 -14.03 4.17
CA ARG A 43 -4.19 -15.18 4.33
C ARG A 43 -3.72 -16.02 5.52
N LEU A 44 -4.61 -16.21 6.47
CA LEU A 44 -4.32 -16.99 7.67
C LEU A 44 -5.10 -18.30 7.64
N PRO A 45 -4.42 -19.44 7.68
CA PRO A 45 -5.05 -20.73 7.88
C PRO A 45 -5.85 -20.78 9.18
N THR A 46 -6.95 -21.52 9.16
CA THR A 46 -7.81 -21.83 10.30
C THR A 46 -8.01 -23.33 10.42
N GLU A 47 -8.64 -23.79 11.49
CA GLU A 47 -9.06 -25.20 11.59
C GLU A 47 -10.03 -25.58 10.47
N GLU A 48 -11.01 -24.71 10.17
CA GLU A 48 -11.98 -24.89 9.08
C GLU A 48 -11.29 -25.07 7.72
N SER A 49 -10.17 -24.38 7.48
CA SER A 49 -9.41 -24.48 6.22
C SER A 49 -8.49 -25.71 6.15
N GLY A 50 -8.39 -26.50 7.22
CA GLY A 50 -7.46 -27.62 7.31
C GLY A 50 -6.00 -27.20 7.12
N GLY A 51 -5.60 -26.05 7.66
CA GLY A 51 -4.26 -25.49 7.54
C GLY A 51 -3.93 -24.85 6.19
N LYS A 52 -4.88 -24.73 5.27
CA LYS A 52 -4.67 -24.10 3.95
C LYS A 52 -4.94 -22.60 4.01
N ALA A 53 -4.04 -21.79 3.48
CA ALA A 53 -4.21 -20.34 3.36
C ALA A 53 -5.15 -19.97 2.18
N ASN A 54 -6.31 -20.58 2.11
CA ASN A 54 -7.29 -20.41 1.04
C ASN A 54 -8.65 -20.02 1.62
N LEU A 55 -9.16 -18.84 1.22
CA LEU A 55 -10.44 -18.31 1.72
C LEU A 55 -11.63 -19.20 1.35
N ASP A 56 -11.63 -19.81 0.17
CA ASP A 56 -12.70 -20.70 -0.26
C ASP A 56 -12.71 -22.05 0.51
N LYS A 57 -11.63 -22.32 1.26
CA LYS A 57 -11.51 -23.47 2.18
C LYS A 57 -11.75 -23.09 3.64
N GLY A 58 -12.06 -21.83 3.95
CA GLY A 58 -12.35 -21.38 5.31
C GLY A 58 -11.26 -20.52 5.96
N ALA A 59 -10.17 -20.21 5.26
CA ALA A 59 -9.14 -19.31 5.78
C ALA A 59 -9.66 -17.88 5.98
N VAL A 60 -8.95 -17.09 6.81
CA VAL A 60 -9.23 -15.67 7.02
C VAL A 60 -8.34 -14.83 6.12
N GLY A 61 -8.94 -13.89 5.37
CA GLY A 61 -8.23 -12.92 4.55
C GLY A 61 -8.22 -11.54 5.21
N LEU A 62 -7.02 -10.97 5.41
CA LEU A 62 -6.83 -9.65 6.00
C LEU A 62 -6.27 -8.68 4.95
N GLY A 63 -7.00 -7.62 4.63
CA GLY A 63 -6.50 -6.56 3.78
C GLY A 63 -5.31 -5.84 4.40
N ILE A 64 -4.33 -5.48 3.58
CA ILE A 64 -3.11 -4.81 4.03
C ILE A 64 -3.05 -3.41 3.43
N ASP A 65 -2.82 -2.41 4.27
CA ASP A 65 -2.52 -1.06 3.81
C ASP A 65 -1.19 -1.01 3.07
N MET A 66 -1.23 -0.59 1.81
CA MET A 66 -0.07 -0.59 0.92
C MET A 66 1.07 0.31 1.41
N ALA A 67 0.75 1.42 2.08
CA ALA A 67 1.77 2.35 2.57
C ALA A 67 2.52 1.82 3.80
N THR A 68 1.80 1.21 4.74
CA THR A 68 2.33 0.87 6.07
C THR A 68 2.59 -0.61 6.29
N GLY A 69 1.97 -1.49 5.50
CA GLY A 69 2.01 -2.94 5.72
C GLY A 69 1.21 -3.38 6.96
N ILE A 70 0.23 -2.59 7.40
CA ILE A 70 -0.61 -2.90 8.55
C ILE A 70 -1.94 -3.47 8.07
N THR A 71 -2.42 -4.53 8.71
CA THR A 71 -3.73 -5.11 8.40
C THR A 71 -4.86 -4.16 8.75
N THR A 72 -5.90 -4.12 7.92
CA THR A 72 -7.02 -3.16 8.02
C THR A 72 -8.34 -3.85 8.32
N HIS A 73 -8.94 -4.47 7.33
CA HIS A 73 -10.19 -5.21 7.42
C HIS A 73 -9.90 -6.70 7.28
N ALA A 74 -10.87 -7.53 7.66
CA ALA A 74 -10.76 -8.95 7.44
C ALA A 74 -12.09 -9.55 7.02
N VAL A 75 -12.01 -10.66 6.29
CA VAL A 75 -13.14 -11.50 5.89
C VAL A 75 -12.86 -12.96 6.25
N SER A 76 -13.89 -13.65 6.72
CA SER A 76 -13.84 -15.10 6.91
C SER A 76 -13.99 -15.84 5.57
N GLY A 77 -13.74 -17.14 5.55
CA GLY A 77 -14.00 -18.00 4.40
C GLY A 77 -15.44 -17.92 3.87
N LYS A 78 -16.41 -17.66 4.72
CA LYS A 78 -17.81 -17.38 4.36
C LYS A 78 -18.04 -16.00 3.75
N LYS A 79 -16.98 -15.26 3.43
CA LYS A 79 -16.97 -13.90 2.85
C LYS A 79 -17.66 -12.84 3.72
N GLN A 80 -17.78 -13.10 5.02
CA GLN A 80 -18.32 -12.17 6.01
C GLN A 80 -17.21 -11.31 6.61
N SER A 81 -17.48 -10.02 6.77
CA SER A 81 -16.54 -9.12 7.47
C SER A 81 -16.45 -9.47 8.95
N ILE A 82 -15.23 -9.60 9.46
CA ILE A 82 -14.96 -9.90 10.86
C ILE A 82 -14.10 -8.83 11.50
N LYS A 83 -14.28 -8.60 12.80
CA LYS A 83 -13.50 -7.64 13.61
C LYS A 83 -12.48 -8.34 14.49
N TYR A 84 -12.74 -9.58 14.84
CA TYR A 84 -11.89 -10.43 15.70
C TYR A 84 -11.60 -11.74 14.98
N PHE A 85 -10.48 -12.35 15.29
CA PHE A 85 -10.21 -13.72 14.84
C PHE A 85 -11.26 -14.67 15.41
N PRO A 86 -11.68 -15.68 14.65
CA PRO A 86 -12.61 -16.69 15.14
C PRO A 86 -12.20 -17.20 16.54
N GLU A 87 -13.17 -17.34 17.44
CA GLU A 87 -13.00 -17.87 18.80
C GLU A 87 -11.99 -17.13 19.68
N THR A 88 -11.62 -15.90 19.32
CA THR A 88 -10.69 -15.08 20.08
C THR A 88 -11.18 -13.65 20.29
N THR A 89 -10.57 -12.95 21.25
CA THR A 89 -10.75 -11.51 21.46
C THR A 89 -9.69 -10.68 20.72
N LYS A 90 -8.83 -11.29 19.92
CA LYS A 90 -7.75 -10.61 19.18
C LYS A 90 -8.33 -9.91 17.96
N LYS A 91 -8.05 -8.61 17.83
CA LYS A 91 -8.46 -7.81 16.66
C LYS A 91 -7.69 -8.22 15.41
N VAL A 92 -8.39 -8.29 14.28
CA VAL A 92 -7.82 -8.60 12.98
C VAL A 92 -7.00 -7.46 12.36
N ASN A 93 -7.25 -6.22 12.81
CA ASN A 93 -6.55 -5.03 12.33
C ASN A 93 -5.36 -4.66 13.20
N GLY A 94 -4.42 -3.89 12.65
CA GLY A 94 -3.25 -3.39 13.38
C GLY A 94 -2.04 -4.33 13.39
N ILE A 95 -2.10 -5.46 12.69
CA ILE A 95 -0.96 -6.38 12.58
C ILE A 95 0.00 -5.85 11.52
N ALA A 96 1.22 -5.48 11.92
CA ALA A 96 2.24 -5.07 10.97
C ALA A 96 2.90 -6.29 10.31
N ILE A 97 2.94 -6.33 8.99
CA ILE A 97 3.61 -7.38 8.22
C ILE A 97 5.13 -7.15 8.28
N PRO A 98 5.92 -8.14 8.72
CA PRO A 98 7.38 -8.04 8.69
C PRO A 98 7.90 -7.85 7.26
N TYR A 99 9.04 -7.19 7.12
CA TYR A 99 9.73 -7.00 5.82
C TYR A 99 8.88 -6.37 4.72
N TRP A 100 7.86 -5.54 5.06
CA TRP A 100 6.88 -5.06 4.09
C TRP A 100 7.48 -4.44 2.82
N ASN A 101 8.51 -3.60 2.95
CA ASN A 101 9.17 -3.00 1.79
C ASN A 101 9.86 -4.05 0.91
N LYS A 102 10.49 -5.07 1.52
CA LYS A 102 11.16 -6.18 0.80
C LYS A 102 10.11 -7.02 0.06
N ILE A 103 8.96 -7.30 0.68
CA ILE A 103 7.83 -8.00 0.05
C ILE A 103 7.36 -7.29 -1.21
N LEU A 104 7.05 -5.98 -1.10
CA LEU A 104 6.57 -5.22 -2.25
C LEU A 104 7.60 -5.16 -3.37
N LEU A 105 8.87 -4.93 -3.04
CA LEU A 105 9.94 -4.87 -4.02
C LEU A 105 10.15 -6.23 -4.71
N MET A 106 10.14 -7.31 -3.93
CA MET A 106 10.25 -8.67 -4.46
C MET A 106 9.09 -8.99 -5.40
N ALA A 107 7.85 -8.67 -5.01
CA ALA A 107 6.67 -8.89 -5.84
C ALA A 107 6.76 -8.17 -7.20
N VAL A 108 7.22 -6.90 -7.20
CA VAL A 108 7.40 -6.15 -8.46
C VAL A 108 8.54 -6.73 -9.31
N LYS A 109 9.67 -7.09 -8.70
CA LYS A 109 10.78 -7.74 -9.42
C LYS A 109 10.37 -9.08 -10.02
N THR A 110 9.54 -9.84 -9.31
CA THR A 110 8.97 -11.10 -9.81
C THR A 110 8.08 -10.86 -11.02
N GLN A 111 7.24 -9.82 -11.00
CA GLN A 111 6.44 -9.45 -12.18
C GLN A 111 7.33 -9.09 -13.38
N ILE A 112 8.37 -8.30 -13.17
CA ILE A 112 9.30 -7.92 -14.25
C ILE A 112 9.96 -9.17 -14.84
N ALA A 113 10.41 -10.10 -14.01
CA ALA A 113 11.05 -11.34 -14.43
C ALA A 113 10.09 -12.28 -15.19
N SER A 114 8.83 -12.36 -14.76
CA SER A 114 7.79 -13.21 -15.41
C SER A 114 7.32 -12.68 -16.75
N LYS A 115 7.55 -11.40 -17.06
CA LYS A 115 7.03 -10.68 -18.25
C LYS A 115 5.51 -10.60 -18.33
N LEU A 116 4.77 -10.96 -17.27
CA LEU A 116 3.33 -10.82 -17.19
C LEU A 116 2.96 -9.39 -16.81
N SER A 117 1.98 -8.80 -17.47
CA SER A 117 1.53 -7.44 -17.16
C SER A 117 0.67 -7.36 -15.89
N TYR A 118 0.00 -8.45 -15.55
CA TYR A 118 -0.88 -8.61 -14.39
C TYR A 118 -0.66 -9.98 -13.74
N LEU A 119 -0.43 -10.00 -12.44
CA LEU A 119 -0.38 -11.25 -11.67
C LEU A 119 -0.51 -10.99 -10.17
N SER A 120 -0.76 -12.05 -9.40
CA SER A 120 -0.45 -12.08 -7.98
C SER A 120 0.83 -12.86 -7.72
N VAL A 121 1.56 -12.41 -6.70
CA VAL A 121 2.68 -13.13 -6.12
C VAL A 121 2.29 -13.52 -4.70
N ASP A 122 2.31 -14.82 -4.41
CA ASP A 122 2.08 -15.36 -3.09
C ASP A 122 3.43 -15.60 -2.42
N MET A 123 3.60 -15.08 -1.21
CA MET A 123 4.86 -15.13 -0.49
C MET A 123 4.67 -15.61 0.94
N LEU A 124 5.55 -16.50 1.36
CA LEU A 124 5.72 -16.88 2.76
C LEU A 124 6.77 -15.98 3.41
N ILE A 125 6.71 -15.88 4.74
CA ILE A 125 7.75 -15.19 5.51
C ILE A 125 8.46 -16.21 6.38
N ASP A 126 9.64 -16.58 5.94
CA ASP A 126 10.52 -17.47 6.68
C ASP A 126 11.18 -16.75 7.85
N GLU A 127 11.43 -17.47 8.94
CA GLU A 127 12.01 -16.95 10.18
C GLU A 127 13.43 -16.42 9.95
N GLU A 128 14.23 -17.10 9.14
CA GLU A 128 15.65 -16.82 8.91
C GLU A 128 15.87 -16.06 7.59
N LYS A 129 15.23 -16.51 6.50
CA LYS A 129 15.42 -15.98 5.15
C LYS A 129 14.58 -14.72 4.86
N GLY A 130 13.53 -14.50 5.66
CA GLY A 130 12.54 -13.44 5.42
C GLY A 130 11.54 -13.83 4.32
N PRO A 131 11.06 -12.90 3.47
CA PRO A 131 10.07 -13.22 2.45
C PRO A 131 10.65 -14.10 1.35
N VAL A 132 9.88 -15.13 0.98
CA VAL A 132 10.17 -16.12 -0.07
C VAL A 132 8.96 -16.20 -0.98
N VAL A 133 9.19 -16.20 -2.29
CA VAL A 133 8.11 -16.38 -3.30
C VAL A 133 7.71 -17.85 -3.30
N LEU A 134 6.40 -18.10 -3.16
CA LEU A 134 5.81 -19.43 -3.20
C LEU A 134 5.29 -19.75 -4.61
N GLU A 135 4.43 -18.87 -5.13
CA GLU A 135 3.80 -19.08 -6.44
C GLU A 135 3.43 -17.76 -7.12
N LEU A 136 3.26 -17.83 -8.44
CA LEU A 136 2.70 -16.76 -9.27
C LEU A 136 1.37 -17.23 -9.83
N ASN A 137 0.41 -16.30 -9.90
CA ASN A 137 -0.91 -16.60 -10.45
C ASN A 137 -1.37 -15.44 -11.35
N ASP A 138 -1.63 -15.71 -12.62
CA ASP A 138 -2.09 -14.75 -13.63
C ASP A 138 -3.60 -14.49 -13.55
N GLN A 139 -4.36 -15.39 -12.89
CA GLN A 139 -5.79 -15.26 -12.66
C GLN A 139 -6.15 -15.38 -11.17
N PRO A 140 -5.64 -14.46 -10.31
CA PRO A 140 -5.84 -14.55 -8.88
C PRO A 140 -7.31 -14.38 -8.50
N GLY A 141 -7.75 -15.16 -7.52
CA GLY A 141 -9.09 -15.04 -6.96
C GLY A 141 -9.36 -13.63 -6.38
N LEU A 142 -10.59 -13.15 -6.55
CA LEU A 142 -10.99 -11.77 -6.28
C LEU A 142 -11.38 -11.48 -4.83
N SER A 143 -11.32 -12.45 -3.93
CA SER A 143 -11.64 -12.30 -2.49
C SER A 143 -10.78 -11.24 -1.79
N ILE A 144 -9.61 -10.93 -2.35
CA ILE A 144 -8.74 -9.84 -1.89
C ILE A 144 -9.44 -8.47 -1.88
N GLN A 145 -10.42 -8.24 -2.76
CA GLN A 145 -11.21 -7.01 -2.79
C GLN A 145 -12.08 -6.87 -1.53
N LEU A 146 -12.67 -7.98 -1.07
CA LEU A 146 -13.48 -8.01 0.14
C LEU A 146 -12.61 -7.70 1.37
N ALA A 147 -11.44 -8.35 1.48
CA ALA A 147 -10.49 -8.11 2.56
C ALA A 147 -9.99 -6.66 2.61
N ASN A 148 -9.91 -5.98 1.47
CA ASN A 148 -9.46 -4.58 1.38
C ASN A 148 -10.61 -3.56 1.37
N MET A 149 -11.87 -3.99 1.33
CA MET A 149 -13.04 -3.12 1.13
C MET A 149 -12.83 -2.16 -0.05
N ALA A 150 -12.26 -2.65 -1.15
CA ALA A 150 -11.85 -1.83 -2.29
C ALA A 150 -11.91 -2.61 -3.61
N GLY A 151 -12.46 -1.98 -4.64
CA GLY A 151 -12.53 -2.57 -5.98
C GLY A 151 -11.17 -2.60 -6.69
N LEU A 152 -10.74 -3.78 -7.14
CA LEU A 152 -9.46 -3.98 -7.82
C LEU A 152 -9.42 -3.24 -9.15
N ARG A 153 -10.49 -3.28 -9.95
CA ARG A 153 -10.58 -2.56 -11.23
C ARG A 153 -10.23 -1.07 -11.10
N ARG A 154 -10.76 -0.40 -10.08
CA ARG A 154 -10.47 1.02 -9.82
C ARG A 154 -8.99 1.27 -9.50
N ARG A 155 -8.31 0.31 -8.86
CA ARG A 155 -6.89 0.42 -8.54
C ARG A 155 -6.03 0.19 -9.78
N VAL A 156 -6.37 -0.81 -10.59
CA VAL A 156 -5.69 -1.10 -11.87
C VAL A 156 -5.79 0.11 -12.80
N GLN A 157 -6.99 0.66 -13.02
CA GLN A 157 -7.19 1.84 -13.86
C GLN A 157 -6.38 3.08 -13.43
N ARG A 158 -6.01 3.17 -12.15
CA ARG A 158 -5.19 4.29 -11.65
C ARG A 158 -3.72 4.20 -12.06
N VAL A 159 -3.24 3.03 -12.36
CA VAL A 159 -1.83 2.78 -12.73
C VAL A 159 -1.67 2.37 -14.19
N GLU A 160 -2.78 2.15 -14.89
CA GLU A 160 -2.82 1.91 -16.32
C GLU A 160 -2.22 3.10 -17.07
N GLY A 161 -1.31 2.83 -18.01
CA GLY A 161 -0.63 3.85 -18.81
C GLY A 161 0.38 4.71 -18.03
N LEU A 162 0.73 4.36 -16.79
CA LEU A 162 1.85 5.00 -16.11
C LEU A 162 3.18 4.46 -16.63
N GLU A 163 4.14 5.35 -16.84
CA GLU A 163 5.52 4.98 -17.14
C GLU A 163 6.25 4.63 -15.85
N VAL A 164 6.51 3.34 -15.65
CA VAL A 164 7.18 2.80 -14.46
C VAL A 164 8.47 2.12 -14.89
N GLU A 165 9.59 2.82 -14.72
CA GLU A 165 10.91 2.36 -15.20
C GLU A 165 11.52 1.32 -14.27
N THR A 166 11.43 1.54 -12.94
CA THR A 166 12.10 0.71 -11.93
C THR A 166 11.10 0.09 -10.95
N ALA A 167 11.48 -1.05 -10.35
CA ALA A 167 10.69 -1.70 -9.32
C ALA A 167 10.48 -0.80 -8.10
N GLU A 168 11.49 -0.03 -7.71
CA GLU A 168 11.47 0.91 -6.61
C GLU A 168 10.46 2.04 -6.85
N LYS A 169 10.40 2.56 -8.09
CA LYS A 169 9.40 3.57 -8.51
C LYS A 169 8.00 2.98 -8.43
N GLY A 170 7.78 1.77 -8.91
CA GLY A 170 6.51 1.06 -8.82
C GLY A 170 6.03 0.89 -7.38
N VAL A 171 6.89 0.43 -6.48
CA VAL A 171 6.58 0.32 -5.05
C VAL A 171 6.21 1.68 -4.45
N LYS A 172 6.95 2.73 -4.78
CA LYS A 172 6.68 4.10 -4.31
C LYS A 172 5.32 4.60 -4.77
N ILE A 173 4.96 4.35 -6.03
CA ILE A 173 3.66 4.68 -6.61
C ILE A 173 2.55 3.91 -5.88
N GLY A 174 2.66 2.59 -5.74
CA GLY A 174 1.67 1.75 -5.07
C GLY A 174 1.41 2.19 -3.63
N LYS A 175 2.47 2.48 -2.87
CA LYS A 175 2.37 3.01 -1.50
C LYS A 175 1.71 4.38 -1.43
N ALA A 176 1.97 5.25 -2.40
CA ALA A 176 1.39 6.59 -2.44
C ALA A 176 -0.08 6.58 -2.86
N LEU A 177 -0.45 5.75 -3.86
CA LEU A 177 -1.80 5.72 -4.41
C LEU A 177 -2.80 4.94 -3.54
N PHE A 178 -2.34 3.88 -2.86
CA PHE A 178 -3.22 2.90 -2.22
C PHE A 178 -3.08 2.84 -0.70
N ALA A 179 -2.59 3.93 -0.09
CA ALA A 179 -2.61 4.10 1.35
C ALA A 179 -4.05 4.07 1.90
N SER A 180 -4.28 3.30 2.94
CA SER A 180 -5.57 3.23 3.61
C SER A 180 -5.70 4.34 4.65
N LYS A 181 -6.80 5.08 4.61
CA LYS A 181 -7.13 6.05 5.66
C LYS A 181 -7.31 5.37 7.04
N PHE A 182 -7.68 4.10 7.04
CA PHE A 182 -7.88 3.32 8.27
C PHE A 182 -6.56 2.98 8.96
N ALA A 183 -5.54 2.58 8.23
CA ALA A 183 -4.24 2.25 8.82
C ALA A 183 -3.59 3.44 9.54
N SER A 184 -3.79 4.66 9.04
CA SER A 184 -3.37 5.86 9.76
C SER A 184 -4.13 6.06 11.07
N ARG A 185 -5.40 5.68 11.15
CA ARG A 185 -6.21 5.74 12.40
C ARG A 185 -5.77 4.70 13.43
N VAL A 186 -5.41 3.50 13.02
CA VAL A 186 -4.96 2.43 13.94
C VAL A 186 -3.66 2.78 14.65
N LYS A 187 -2.75 3.51 13.99
CA LYS A 187 -1.55 4.05 14.65
C LYS A 187 -1.83 5.09 15.73
N PHE A 188 -3.04 5.64 15.78
CA PHE A 188 -3.41 6.75 16.66
C PHE A 188 -4.20 6.34 17.90
N THR A 189 -4.52 5.07 18.09
CA THR A 189 -5.33 4.62 19.25
C THR A 189 -4.59 4.70 20.59
N GLY A 190 -3.34 5.16 20.63
CA GLY A 190 -2.54 5.36 21.85
C GLY A 190 -1.99 6.77 22.05
N GLU A 191 -2.30 7.73 21.16
CA GLU A 191 -1.76 9.09 21.26
C GLU A 191 -2.87 10.14 21.44
N GLU A 192 -2.59 11.18 22.20
CA GLU A 192 -3.46 12.33 22.40
C GLU A 192 -3.94 12.94 21.08
N LYS A 193 -5.22 13.30 21.01
CA LYS A 193 -5.81 13.99 19.86
C LYS A 193 -5.11 15.35 19.68
N SER A 194 -4.36 15.52 18.60
CA SER A 194 -3.78 16.82 18.26
C SER A 194 -4.82 17.69 17.58
N VAL A 195 -5.13 18.83 18.18
CA VAL A 195 -5.96 19.85 17.54
C VAL A 195 -5.12 20.59 16.51
N VAL A 196 -5.63 20.74 15.28
CA VAL A 196 -5.01 21.50 14.19
C VAL A 196 -5.95 22.60 13.74
N GLY A 197 -5.40 23.77 13.47
CA GLY A 197 -6.14 24.90 12.91
C GLY A 197 -6.34 24.78 11.39
N ILE A 198 -7.17 25.65 10.85
CA ILE A 198 -7.38 25.74 9.38
C ILE A 198 -6.09 26.19 8.70
N PHE A 199 -5.30 27.01 9.32
CA PHE A 199 -3.98 27.45 8.85
C PHE A 199 -2.92 26.99 9.82
N GLU A 200 -1.92 26.27 9.31
CA GLU A 200 -0.82 25.71 10.10
C GLU A 200 0.53 25.98 9.43
N ARG A 201 1.57 26.02 10.24
CA ARG A 201 2.95 25.94 9.76
C ARG A 201 3.38 24.49 9.75
N VAL A 202 3.72 23.97 8.59
CA VAL A 202 4.19 22.59 8.41
C VAL A 202 5.65 22.61 7.98
N LYS A 203 6.43 21.62 8.41
CA LYS A 203 7.80 21.45 7.93
C LYS A 203 7.80 20.43 6.82
N VAL A 204 8.10 20.86 5.59
CA VAL A 204 8.16 19.99 4.40
C VAL A 204 9.60 19.53 4.21
N LYS A 205 9.81 18.25 3.93
CA LYS A 205 11.11 17.69 3.62
C LYS A 205 11.45 17.99 2.16
N ASN A 206 12.49 18.77 1.93
CA ASN A 206 12.93 19.16 0.59
C ASN A 206 13.74 18.06 -0.11
N GLY A 207 14.09 18.25 -1.38
CA GLY A 207 14.90 17.34 -2.18
C GLY A 207 16.31 17.05 -1.63
N LYS A 208 16.85 17.94 -0.77
CA LYS A 208 18.12 17.74 -0.02
C LYS A 208 17.90 17.09 1.34
N LYS A 209 16.71 16.53 1.59
CA LYS A 209 16.28 15.89 2.85
C LYS A 209 16.25 16.81 4.07
N LYS A 210 16.35 18.13 3.91
CA LYS A 210 16.22 19.13 4.98
C LYS A 210 14.76 19.52 5.18
N TRP A 211 14.42 19.95 6.40
CA TRP A 211 13.07 20.42 6.74
C TRP A 211 12.96 21.92 6.44
N VAL A 212 11.96 22.33 5.69
CA VAL A 212 11.65 23.72 5.35
C VAL A 212 10.25 24.03 5.85
N GLU A 213 10.10 25.15 6.57
CA GLU A 213 8.80 25.56 7.10
C GLU A 213 7.96 26.22 5.99
N VAL A 214 6.71 25.79 5.87
CA VAL A 214 5.76 26.21 4.84
C VAL A 214 4.40 26.49 5.49
N ALA A 215 3.74 27.57 5.11
CA ALA A 215 2.38 27.83 5.53
C ALA A 215 1.39 26.98 4.71
N ALA A 216 0.57 26.21 5.42
CA ALA A 216 -0.42 25.32 4.82
C ALA A 216 -1.83 25.67 5.26
N LYS A 217 -2.81 25.42 4.39
CA LYS A 217 -4.22 25.36 4.73
C LYS A 217 -4.59 23.90 4.98
N ILE A 218 -5.23 23.60 6.09
CA ILE A 218 -5.75 22.28 6.42
C ILE A 218 -7.22 22.26 6.01
N ASP A 219 -7.54 21.45 5.01
CA ASP A 219 -8.88 21.38 4.44
C ASP A 219 -9.40 19.93 4.53
N THR A 220 -10.35 19.71 5.43
CA THR A 220 -10.96 18.38 5.65
C THR A 220 -11.86 17.92 4.50
N GLY A 221 -12.31 18.86 3.65
CA GLY A 221 -13.07 18.58 2.42
C GLY A 221 -12.21 18.25 1.21
N ALA A 222 -10.91 18.56 1.26
CA ALA A 222 -10.02 18.31 0.13
C ALA A 222 -9.76 16.80 -0.05
N ARG A 223 -9.91 16.31 -1.28
CA ARG A 223 -9.66 14.89 -1.61
C ARG A 223 -8.17 14.53 -1.66
N SER A 224 -7.30 15.53 -1.84
CA SER A 224 -5.85 15.32 -1.99
C SER A 224 -5.09 16.59 -1.60
N THR A 225 -3.85 16.41 -1.16
CA THR A 225 -2.90 17.51 -0.98
C THR A 225 -2.53 18.10 -2.33
N SER A 226 -2.46 19.43 -2.39
CA SER A 226 -1.91 20.16 -3.55
C SER A 226 -0.85 21.17 -3.11
N ILE A 227 0.15 21.38 -3.95
CA ILE A 227 1.25 22.29 -3.70
C ILE A 227 1.45 23.19 -4.92
N ASP A 228 1.75 24.44 -4.65
CA ASP A 228 2.10 25.41 -5.70
C ASP A 228 3.34 24.95 -6.48
N ARG A 229 3.34 25.19 -7.80
CA ARG A 229 4.41 24.78 -8.70
C ARG A 229 5.75 25.42 -8.33
N GLU A 230 5.78 26.73 -8.07
CA GLU A 230 7.01 27.43 -7.73
C GLU A 230 7.55 26.99 -6.36
N LEU A 231 6.66 26.81 -5.39
CA LEU A 231 7.03 26.25 -4.10
C LEU A 231 7.59 24.82 -4.23
N ALA A 232 6.95 23.97 -5.03
CA ALA A 232 7.43 22.61 -5.27
C ALA A 232 8.81 22.61 -5.95
N LYS A 233 9.06 23.55 -6.87
CA LYS A 233 10.35 23.75 -7.54
C LYS A 233 11.42 24.21 -6.54
N SER A 234 11.14 25.21 -5.72
CA SER A 234 12.06 25.74 -4.71
C SER A 234 12.43 24.68 -3.66
N LEU A 235 11.50 23.82 -3.32
CA LEU A 235 11.73 22.68 -2.41
C LEU A 235 12.43 21.49 -3.10
N GLY A 236 12.68 21.54 -4.41
CA GLY A 236 13.31 20.44 -5.17
C GLY A 236 12.44 19.18 -5.25
N LEU A 237 11.12 19.32 -5.17
CA LEU A 237 10.17 18.20 -5.23
C LEU A 237 9.84 17.79 -6.67
N LEU A 238 10.20 18.60 -7.68
CA LEU A 238 9.95 18.31 -9.11
C LEU A 238 11.06 17.50 -9.77
N LYS A 239 12.07 17.05 -9.02
CA LYS A 239 13.08 16.15 -9.54
C LYS A 239 12.43 14.83 -10.00
N GLU A 240 12.95 14.26 -11.09
CA GLU A 240 12.38 13.08 -11.74
C GLU A 240 12.22 11.89 -10.79
N GLU A 241 13.19 11.65 -9.95
CA GLU A 241 13.16 10.62 -8.88
C GLU A 241 12.01 10.78 -7.87
N ASN A 242 11.43 11.98 -7.75
CA ASN A 242 10.33 12.29 -6.85
C ASN A 242 8.98 12.43 -7.55
N VAL A 243 8.96 12.54 -8.86
CA VAL A 243 7.74 12.56 -9.65
C VAL A 243 7.16 11.16 -9.69
N LEU A 244 5.96 11.01 -9.14
CA LEU A 244 5.23 9.74 -9.12
C LEU A 244 4.47 9.50 -10.41
N TRP A 245 3.95 10.59 -11.01
CA TRP A 245 3.06 10.50 -12.14
C TRP A 245 3.02 11.83 -12.91
N LYS A 246 3.02 11.74 -14.25
CA LYS A 246 2.70 12.83 -15.17
C LYS A 246 1.61 12.31 -16.11
N LYS A 247 0.52 13.05 -16.27
CA LYS A 247 -0.57 12.71 -17.19
C LYS A 247 -1.08 13.96 -17.89
N ARG A 248 -1.16 13.88 -19.21
CA ARG A 248 -1.86 14.87 -20.00
C ARG A 248 -3.35 14.59 -19.96
N ILE A 249 -4.14 15.54 -19.51
CA ILE A 249 -5.60 15.45 -19.44
C ILE A 249 -6.17 16.50 -20.36
N LYS A 250 -7.02 16.07 -21.29
CA LYS A 250 -7.80 16.97 -22.12
C LYS A 250 -9.07 17.36 -21.35
N ASN A 251 -9.27 18.65 -21.16
CA ASN A 251 -10.49 19.22 -20.57
C ASN A 251 -11.08 20.26 -21.51
N SER A 252 -12.18 20.92 -21.12
CA SER A 252 -12.84 21.96 -21.91
C SER A 252 -11.97 23.21 -22.18
N LEU A 253 -10.89 23.38 -21.42
CA LEU A 253 -9.94 24.51 -21.55
C LEU A 253 -8.67 24.14 -22.30
N GLY A 254 -8.53 22.85 -22.76
CA GLY A 254 -7.36 22.40 -23.50
C GLY A 254 -6.69 21.16 -22.88
N ILE A 255 -5.39 21.00 -23.16
CA ILE A 255 -4.58 19.91 -22.63
C ILE A 255 -3.81 20.43 -21.42
N GLU A 256 -4.06 19.84 -20.24
CA GLU A 256 -3.37 20.14 -18.99
C GLU A 256 -2.46 18.97 -18.60
N GLU A 257 -1.22 19.28 -18.27
CA GLU A 257 -0.31 18.28 -17.68
C GLU A 257 -0.45 18.29 -16.14
N ARG A 258 -0.96 17.20 -15.58
CA ARG A 258 -1.03 17.00 -14.15
C ARG A 258 0.15 16.17 -13.67
N VAL A 259 0.91 16.77 -12.75
CA VAL A 259 2.07 16.13 -12.11
C VAL A 259 1.73 15.81 -10.68
N LEU A 260 2.06 14.59 -10.24
CA LEU A 260 1.92 14.14 -8.87
C LEU A 260 3.30 13.83 -8.30
N VAL A 261 3.64 14.42 -7.17
CA VAL A 261 4.94 14.23 -6.51
C VAL A 261 4.79 13.59 -5.14
N GLY A 262 5.83 12.89 -4.71
CA GLY A 262 5.95 12.44 -3.33
C GLY A 262 6.22 13.63 -2.41
N ILE A 263 5.50 13.73 -1.28
CA ILE A 263 5.72 14.75 -0.27
C ILE A 263 5.85 14.11 1.11
N THR A 264 6.79 14.62 1.90
CA THR A 264 6.91 14.28 3.31
C THR A 264 6.87 15.57 4.10
N PHE A 265 5.94 15.68 5.03
CA PHE A 265 5.86 16.87 5.88
C PHE A 265 5.59 16.49 7.33
N ARG A 266 5.98 17.39 8.23
CA ARG A 266 5.70 17.31 9.66
C ARG A 266 4.62 18.31 10.01
N LEU A 267 3.52 17.83 10.57
CA LEU A 267 2.46 18.64 11.14
C LEU A 267 2.45 18.38 12.66
N LYS A 268 2.79 19.42 13.44
CA LYS A 268 3.08 19.28 14.88
C LYS A 268 4.11 18.16 15.11
N ASN A 269 3.82 17.17 15.93
CA ASN A 269 4.74 16.07 16.26
C ASN A 269 4.67 14.89 15.29
N ARG A 270 3.90 14.98 14.18
CA ARG A 270 3.66 13.85 13.27
C ARG A 270 4.31 14.05 11.92
N ILE A 271 5.00 13.01 11.45
CA ILE A 271 5.55 12.96 10.09
C ILE A 271 4.54 12.23 9.19
N ILE A 272 4.09 12.93 8.15
CA ILE A 272 3.13 12.44 7.17
C ILE A 272 3.86 12.28 5.85
N LYS A 273 3.80 11.08 5.29
CA LYS A 273 4.29 10.77 3.94
C LYS A 273 3.10 10.55 3.03
N GLY A 274 3.06 11.29 1.93
CA GLY A 274 1.94 11.24 1.01
C GLY A 274 2.33 11.69 -0.39
N ARG A 275 1.33 12.16 -1.12
CA ARG A 275 1.48 12.71 -2.46
C ARG A 275 0.83 14.10 -2.52
N ALA A 276 1.37 14.96 -3.37
CA ALA A 276 0.79 16.26 -3.67
C ALA A 276 0.65 16.46 -5.18
N GLY A 277 -0.51 16.95 -5.61
CA GLY A 277 -0.71 17.41 -6.98
C GLY A 277 -0.05 18.77 -7.15
N ILE A 278 0.67 18.95 -8.27
CA ILE A 278 1.24 20.24 -8.63
C ILE A 278 0.15 21.07 -9.28
N THR A 279 -0.08 22.25 -8.74
CA THR A 279 -1.07 23.20 -9.24
C THR A 279 -0.50 24.60 -9.23
N ASP A 280 -1.05 25.51 -10.05
CA ASP A 280 -0.78 26.93 -9.93
C ASP A 280 -1.65 27.52 -8.81
N ARG A 281 -1.00 28.07 -7.80
CA ARG A 281 -1.64 28.63 -6.60
C ARG A 281 -1.18 30.07 -6.32
N LYS A 282 -0.64 30.76 -7.33
CA LYS A 282 -0.10 32.13 -7.18
C LYS A 282 -1.10 33.09 -6.57
N ASN A 283 -2.39 32.95 -6.93
CA ASN A 283 -3.47 33.82 -6.44
C ASN A 283 -4.13 33.32 -5.14
N LEU A 284 -3.62 32.27 -4.53
CA LEU A 284 -4.19 31.72 -3.30
C LEU A 284 -3.36 32.12 -2.09
N ARG A 285 -4.05 32.40 -0.96
CA ARG A 285 -3.40 32.81 0.30
C ARG A 285 -2.40 31.80 0.86
N ARG A 286 -2.46 30.54 0.42
CA ARG A 286 -1.54 29.47 0.86
C ARG A 286 -1.14 28.59 -0.31
N GLN A 287 0.14 28.33 -0.38
CA GLN A 287 0.74 27.55 -1.46
C GLN A 287 0.69 26.04 -1.23
N LEU A 288 0.33 25.58 -0.03
CA LEU A 288 0.14 24.16 0.31
C LEU A 288 -1.27 23.96 0.89
N LEU A 289 -1.96 22.90 0.38
CA LEU A 289 -3.26 22.43 0.83
C LEU A 289 -3.19 20.97 1.25
#